data_cd4ad1c5e689f427ac599907966428c8
#
_entry.id   cd4ad1c5e689f427ac599907966428c8
#
_cell.length_a   1.000
_cell.length_b   1.000
_cell.length_c   1.000
_cell.angle_alpha   90.00
_cell.angle_beta   90.00
_cell.angle_gamma   90.00
#
_symmetry.space_group_name_H-M   'P 1'
#
loop_
_entity.id
_entity.type
_entity.pdbx_description
1 polymer ?
#
loop_
_entity_poly.entity_id
_entity_poly.type
_entity_poly.pdbx_seq_one_letter_code
_entity_poly.pdbx_strand_id
1 'polypeptide(L)'
;MTKLLYRLTYALFLASVYCVAQTTEKSVYDYNAAFGHGFYTNNGTETRSASGKPGHAYWQNSADYFIQVSLDDQSKKITGTETITYVNNSPDELDFLWIQLDQNLFKKDSRGNAIIPLNGSRNGAKGQEFDGGFNIGNVSLNYTTLGKKTKKKSKSKSLSVSPNYEITDTRMKIKLSKPLASNGGEIKINIDFSFTSPDYGSDRMGVLETKNGRIFNMAQWYPRMCVYDDILGWNTLPYLGAGEFYLEYGTFDIHINVPKDHLVVCSGGLLNPEEVYTAKQLNNLKQAAKSDETVIIRGANEVNSQDSRPQAKERLTWKFRIENARDVAWSSSSAFIFDAARINLPSGKKAMAMSVYPVESNSRDAWARSTEYTKASIEHYSEKWSEYPYPAAINVAGNQGGMEYPGIVFCSWKSKNESLWGVTDHEFGHIWFPMIVGSNERLHAWMDEGFNTFINSLSTDAFNGGEYKERQRNMHRFSSFLVNDKMEPVATPPDNLKERNLGILAYYKPSAGLTMLREHILGKERFDEAFTEYINRWSYKHPTPNDFFRTMENVS
;
A
#
# COMPACT_ATOMS: atom_id res chain seq x y z
N MET A 1 44.97 -32.16 58.31
CA MET A 1 44.35 -32.83 57.17
C MET A 1 43.02 -32.16 56.75
N THR A 2 42.15 -31.79 57.62
CA THR A 2 40.81 -31.23 57.34
C THR A 2 40.82 -29.86 56.60
N LYS A 3 41.73 -28.95 56.93
CA LYS A 3 41.83 -27.63 56.24
C LYS A 3 42.37 -27.69 54.81
N LEU A 4 43.11 -28.75 54.47
CA LEU A 4 43.62 -28.96 53.11
C LEU A 4 42.55 -29.55 52.20
N LEU A 5 41.72 -30.45 52.74
CA LEU A 5 40.56 -31.02 52.01
C LEU A 5 39.53 -29.94 51.64
N TYR A 6 39.23 -29.02 52.57
CA TYR A 6 38.30 -27.88 52.29
C TYR A 6 38.80 -26.93 51.21
N ARG A 7 40.11 -26.69 51.14
CA ARG A 7 40.71 -25.86 50.09
C ARG A 7 40.73 -26.55 48.74
N LEU A 8 40.92 -27.87 48.70
CA LEU A 8 40.85 -28.63 47.45
C LEU A 8 39.41 -28.77 46.92
N THR A 9 38.41 -28.96 47.80
CA THR A 9 36.99 -29.00 47.39
C THR A 9 36.51 -27.62 46.91
N TYR A 10 36.96 -26.52 47.50
CA TYR A 10 36.61 -25.18 47.07
C TYR A 10 37.27 -24.80 45.73
N ALA A 11 38.52 -25.23 45.50
CA ALA A 11 39.21 -25.05 44.24
C ALA A 11 38.63 -25.91 43.11
N LEU A 12 38.18 -27.13 43.39
CA LEU A 12 37.46 -27.99 42.45
C LEU A 12 36.05 -27.45 42.12
N PHE A 13 35.35 -26.83 43.07
CA PHE A 13 34.06 -26.20 42.85
C PHE A 13 34.19 -24.92 42.01
N LEU A 14 35.21 -24.11 42.25
CA LEU A 14 35.52 -22.95 41.43
C LEU A 14 35.98 -23.33 40.02
N ALA A 15 36.74 -24.40 39.87
CA ALA A 15 37.15 -24.91 38.55
C ALA A 15 35.97 -25.47 37.74
N SER A 16 35.02 -26.15 38.42
CA SER A 16 33.80 -26.63 37.76
C SER A 16 32.84 -25.50 37.35
N VAL A 17 32.78 -24.43 38.13
CA VAL A 17 31.98 -23.23 37.78
C VAL A 17 32.64 -22.46 36.59
N TYR A 18 33.98 -22.45 36.50
CA TYR A 18 34.67 -21.84 35.35
C TYR A 18 34.58 -22.69 34.06
N CYS A 19 34.47 -24.02 34.17
CA CYS A 19 34.28 -24.85 32.98
C CYS A 19 32.85 -24.82 32.41
N VAL A 20 31.84 -24.42 33.20
CA VAL A 20 30.46 -24.25 32.71
C VAL A 20 30.24 -22.86 32.03
N ALA A 21 31.18 -21.91 32.23
CA ALA A 21 31.06 -20.54 31.70
C ALA A 21 31.70 -20.37 30.30
N GLN A 22 32.23 -21.40 29.69
CA GLN A 22 32.79 -21.37 28.34
C GLN A 22 32.27 -22.47 27.41
N THR A 23 30.98 -22.72 27.44
CA THR A 23 30.37 -23.14 26.18
C THR A 23 30.23 -21.86 25.33
N THR A 24 31.24 -21.54 24.56
CA THR A 24 31.03 -20.74 23.37
C THR A 24 29.96 -21.47 22.59
N GLU A 25 28.71 -21.02 22.69
CA GLU A 25 27.68 -21.45 21.77
C GLU A 25 28.30 -21.23 20.38
N LYS A 26 28.57 -22.33 19.67
CA LYS A 26 29.00 -22.24 18.28
C LYS A 26 27.93 -21.43 17.59
N SER A 27 28.35 -20.32 16.97
CA SER A 27 27.45 -19.58 16.09
C SER A 27 26.73 -20.59 15.20
N VAL A 28 25.41 -20.59 15.22
CA VAL A 28 24.60 -21.37 14.28
C VAL A 28 24.60 -20.76 12.87
N TYR A 29 25.31 -19.62 12.71
CA TYR A 29 25.48 -19.01 11.41
C TYR A 29 26.33 -19.91 10.52
N ASP A 30 25.71 -20.41 9.48
CA ASP A 30 26.36 -21.13 8.38
C ASP A 30 26.35 -20.24 7.13
N TYR A 31 27.52 -19.78 6.76
CA TYR A 31 27.72 -18.98 5.56
C TYR A 31 27.19 -19.70 4.30
N ASN A 32 27.43 -21.01 4.17
CA ASN A 32 26.96 -21.76 3.01
C ASN A 32 25.43 -21.93 2.99
N ALA A 33 24.80 -22.06 4.15
CA ALA A 33 23.35 -22.08 4.24
C ALA A 33 22.73 -20.70 3.96
N ALA A 34 23.38 -19.62 4.43
CA ALA A 34 22.91 -18.26 4.25
C ALA A 34 23.13 -17.70 2.84
N PHE A 35 24.26 -18.05 2.18
CA PHE A 35 24.67 -17.48 0.90
C PHE A 35 25.07 -18.55 -0.14
N GLY A 36 24.69 -19.79 0.07
CA GLY A 36 24.89 -20.88 -0.87
C GLY A 36 23.98 -20.77 -2.09
N HIS A 37 24.16 -21.69 -3.03
CA HIS A 37 23.38 -21.74 -4.28
C HIS A 37 21.84 -21.79 -4.10
N GLY A 38 21.35 -22.12 -2.91
CA GLY A 38 19.94 -22.08 -2.58
C GLY A 38 19.40 -20.70 -2.19
N PHE A 39 20.27 -19.71 -1.91
CA PHE A 39 19.84 -18.35 -1.56
C PHE A 39 19.32 -17.61 -2.80
N TYR A 40 20.13 -17.52 -3.84
CA TYR A 40 19.71 -17.13 -5.19
C TYR A 40 20.69 -17.69 -6.20
N THR A 41 20.26 -17.90 -7.44
CA THR A 41 21.12 -18.39 -8.49
C THR A 41 21.82 -17.23 -9.20
N ASN A 42 23.11 -17.36 -9.51
CA ASN A 42 23.83 -16.38 -10.33
C ASN A 42 23.36 -16.42 -11.79
N ASN A 43 22.68 -17.48 -12.20
CA ASN A 43 22.09 -17.61 -13.52
C ASN A 43 20.68 -17.00 -13.53
N GLY A 44 20.43 -16.09 -14.45
CA GLY A 44 19.10 -15.59 -14.70
C GLY A 44 18.21 -16.63 -15.41
N THR A 45 16.96 -16.24 -15.65
CA THR A 45 16.01 -16.94 -16.51
C THR A 45 15.70 -16.08 -17.74
N GLU A 46 14.89 -16.60 -18.66
CA GLU A 46 14.40 -15.80 -19.80
C GLU A 46 13.51 -14.63 -19.36
N THR A 47 12.80 -14.80 -18.23
CA THR A 47 11.93 -13.76 -17.66
C THR A 47 12.66 -12.82 -16.70
N ARG A 48 13.75 -13.27 -16.02
CA ARG A 48 14.48 -12.51 -15.00
C ARG A 48 15.98 -12.70 -15.17
N SER A 49 16.66 -11.67 -15.65
CA SER A 49 18.08 -11.79 -16.00
C SER A 49 19.00 -11.89 -14.79
N ALA A 50 20.21 -12.46 -14.99
CA ALA A 50 21.24 -12.53 -13.96
C ALA A 50 21.74 -11.15 -13.48
N SER A 51 21.52 -10.08 -14.27
CA SER A 51 21.86 -8.71 -13.90
C SER A 51 20.78 -8.00 -13.08
N GLY A 52 19.68 -8.68 -12.72
CA GLY A 52 18.57 -8.11 -12.01
C GLY A 52 17.60 -7.26 -12.85
N LYS A 53 17.74 -7.28 -14.18
CA LYS A 53 16.77 -6.66 -15.10
C LYS A 53 15.63 -7.64 -15.41
N PRO A 54 14.43 -7.15 -15.76
CA PRO A 54 13.47 -7.97 -16.48
C PRO A 54 14.15 -8.62 -17.69
N GLY A 55 13.94 -9.91 -17.89
CA GLY A 55 14.47 -10.66 -19.01
C GLY A 55 13.76 -10.36 -20.33
N HIS A 56 14.26 -10.87 -21.44
CA HIS A 56 13.66 -10.61 -22.75
C HIS A 56 12.28 -11.25 -22.94
N ALA A 57 11.97 -12.27 -22.17
CA ALA A 57 10.67 -12.94 -22.16
C ALA A 57 9.81 -12.55 -20.94
N TYR A 58 10.17 -11.48 -20.21
CA TYR A 58 9.35 -10.99 -19.10
C TYR A 58 7.98 -10.56 -19.60
N TRP A 59 6.97 -11.03 -18.92
CA TRP A 59 5.57 -10.67 -19.16
C TRP A 59 4.89 -10.27 -17.85
N GLN A 60 3.81 -9.56 -17.97
CA GLN A 60 2.95 -9.17 -16.86
C GLN A 60 1.54 -8.97 -17.38
N ASN A 61 0.57 -9.49 -16.66
CA ASN A 61 -0.83 -9.27 -16.95
C ASN A 61 -1.25 -7.85 -16.56
N SER A 62 -2.41 -7.42 -16.98
CA SER A 62 -2.97 -6.12 -16.59
C SER A 62 -4.45 -6.22 -16.27
N ALA A 63 -4.93 -5.34 -15.40
CA ALA A 63 -6.32 -5.26 -15.01
C ALA A 63 -6.77 -3.79 -14.99
N ASP A 64 -7.60 -3.40 -15.96
CA ASP A 64 -8.24 -2.09 -15.98
C ASP A 64 -9.62 -2.17 -15.34
N TYR A 65 -9.98 -1.14 -14.58
CA TYR A 65 -11.22 -1.11 -13.81
C TYR A 65 -12.08 0.09 -14.19
N PHE A 66 -13.37 -0.16 -14.40
CA PHE A 66 -14.41 0.85 -14.39
C PHE A 66 -15.35 0.56 -13.22
N ILE A 67 -15.35 1.43 -12.19
CA ILE A 67 -16.08 1.20 -10.95
C ILE A 67 -17.09 2.32 -10.73
N GLN A 68 -18.34 1.96 -10.45
CA GLN A 68 -19.39 2.88 -10.04
C GLN A 68 -19.87 2.48 -8.65
N VAL A 69 -19.85 3.44 -7.71
CA VAL A 69 -20.19 3.17 -6.31
C VAL A 69 -21.06 4.25 -5.74
N SER A 70 -21.95 3.88 -4.81
CA SER A 70 -22.79 4.78 -4.04
C SER A 70 -22.62 4.51 -2.54
N LEU A 71 -22.47 5.59 -1.75
CA LEU A 71 -22.46 5.56 -0.30
C LEU A 71 -23.82 5.99 0.23
N ASP A 72 -24.47 5.15 1.02
CA ASP A 72 -25.50 5.54 1.97
C ASP A 72 -24.82 5.84 3.32
N ASP A 73 -24.67 7.11 3.64
CA ASP A 73 -23.96 7.59 4.82
C ASP A 73 -24.69 7.32 6.13
N GLN A 74 -26.01 7.08 6.10
CA GLN A 74 -26.79 6.74 7.27
C GLN A 74 -26.59 5.28 7.67
N SER A 75 -26.76 4.37 6.73
CA SER A 75 -26.57 2.93 6.95
C SER A 75 -25.12 2.48 6.81
N LYS A 76 -24.20 3.38 6.40
CA LYS A 76 -22.77 3.10 6.11
C LYS A 76 -22.59 2.06 5.02
N LYS A 77 -23.60 1.89 4.17
CA LYS A 77 -23.61 0.88 3.12
C LYS A 77 -23.00 1.42 1.85
N ILE A 78 -22.09 0.63 1.30
CA ILE A 78 -21.52 0.81 -0.03
C ILE A 78 -22.21 -0.17 -0.97
N THR A 79 -22.65 0.33 -2.12
CA THR A 79 -23.19 -0.49 -3.21
C THR A 79 -22.49 -0.09 -4.49
N GLY A 80 -21.94 -1.06 -5.20
CA GLY A 80 -21.14 -0.81 -6.39
C GLY A 80 -21.32 -1.85 -7.47
N THR A 81 -20.91 -1.46 -8.66
CA THR A 81 -20.71 -2.30 -9.82
C THR A 81 -19.34 -2.04 -10.39
N GLU A 82 -18.68 -3.07 -10.87
CA GLU A 82 -17.40 -2.91 -11.56
C GLU A 82 -17.36 -3.73 -12.85
N THR A 83 -16.56 -3.24 -13.77
CA THR A 83 -16.11 -3.96 -14.96
C THR A 83 -14.60 -4.02 -14.93
N ILE A 84 -14.05 -5.22 -14.79
CA ILE A 84 -12.61 -5.49 -14.90
C ILE A 84 -12.32 -5.93 -16.33
N THR A 85 -11.44 -5.23 -17.01
CA THR A 85 -10.86 -5.67 -18.29
C THR A 85 -9.51 -6.31 -17.98
N TYR A 86 -9.45 -7.64 -18.03
CA TYR A 86 -8.23 -8.40 -17.72
C TYR A 86 -7.57 -8.90 -18.99
N VAL A 87 -6.28 -8.66 -19.11
CA VAL A 87 -5.46 -9.09 -20.26
C VAL A 87 -4.44 -10.11 -19.79
N ASN A 88 -4.50 -11.31 -20.35
CA ASN A 88 -3.56 -12.39 -20.12
C ASN A 88 -2.39 -12.29 -21.10
N ASN A 89 -1.29 -11.67 -20.67
CA ASN A 89 -0.04 -11.58 -21.45
C ASN A 89 0.91 -12.77 -21.21
N SER A 90 0.54 -13.69 -20.29
CA SER A 90 1.33 -14.87 -20.01
C SER A 90 1.38 -15.84 -21.20
N PRO A 91 2.37 -16.73 -21.26
CA PRO A 91 2.40 -17.79 -22.26
C PRO A 91 1.36 -18.88 -22.05
N ASP A 92 0.63 -18.85 -20.92
CA ASP A 92 -0.30 -19.90 -20.51
C ASP A 92 -1.75 -19.54 -20.87
N GLU A 93 -2.54 -20.53 -21.27
CA GLU A 93 -4.00 -20.40 -21.31
C GLU A 93 -4.56 -20.55 -19.90
N LEU A 94 -5.54 -19.71 -19.53
CA LEU A 94 -6.13 -19.71 -18.19
C LEU A 94 -7.54 -20.30 -18.20
N ASP A 95 -7.76 -21.41 -17.48
CA ASP A 95 -9.06 -22.08 -17.34
C ASP A 95 -9.95 -21.45 -16.26
N PHE A 96 -9.38 -20.65 -15.39
CA PHE A 96 -10.05 -19.98 -14.28
C PHE A 96 -9.34 -18.67 -13.91
N LEU A 97 -10.06 -17.79 -13.21
CA LEU A 97 -9.53 -16.54 -12.67
C LEU A 97 -9.69 -16.53 -11.16
N TRP A 98 -8.82 -15.78 -10.49
CA TRP A 98 -8.91 -15.53 -9.07
C TRP A 98 -9.13 -14.04 -8.75
N ILE A 99 -10.07 -13.79 -7.86
CA ILE A 99 -10.42 -12.45 -7.34
C ILE A 99 -10.18 -12.42 -5.83
N GLN A 100 -9.58 -11.35 -5.34
CA GLN A 100 -9.45 -11.05 -3.92
C GLN A 100 -10.73 -10.36 -3.41
N LEU A 101 -11.21 -10.79 -2.26
CA LEU A 101 -12.41 -10.28 -1.59
C LEU A 101 -12.04 -9.86 -0.16
N ASP A 102 -11.17 -8.84 -0.04
CA ASP A 102 -10.54 -8.51 1.25
C ASP A 102 -11.54 -8.06 2.31
N GLN A 103 -12.69 -7.47 1.93
CA GLN A 103 -13.77 -7.16 2.87
C GLN A 103 -14.28 -8.39 3.65
N ASN A 104 -14.08 -9.59 3.12
CA ASN A 104 -14.46 -10.82 3.81
C ASN A 104 -13.62 -11.10 5.06
N LEU A 105 -12.49 -10.37 5.27
CA LEU A 105 -11.79 -10.34 6.55
C LEU A 105 -12.73 -10.00 7.71
N PHE A 106 -13.72 -9.15 7.48
CA PHE A 106 -14.66 -8.68 8.49
C PHE A 106 -15.83 -9.64 8.75
N LYS A 107 -15.90 -10.79 8.10
CA LYS A 107 -16.86 -11.85 8.44
C LYS A 107 -16.47 -12.51 9.76
N LYS A 108 -17.46 -12.84 10.60
CA LYS A 108 -17.22 -13.51 11.90
C LYS A 108 -16.48 -14.82 11.79
N ASP A 109 -16.69 -15.56 10.70
CA ASP A 109 -16.09 -16.86 10.41
C ASP A 109 -14.83 -16.79 9.55
N SER A 110 -14.29 -15.59 9.29
CA SER A 110 -13.08 -15.43 8.51
C SER A 110 -11.84 -15.96 9.20
N ARG A 111 -10.87 -16.43 8.45
CA ARG A 111 -9.56 -16.85 8.96
C ARG A 111 -8.83 -15.70 9.66
N GLY A 112 -8.94 -14.48 9.12
CA GLY A 112 -8.36 -13.29 9.71
C GLY A 112 -8.84 -13.06 11.14
N ASN A 113 -10.15 -13.13 11.39
CA ASN A 113 -10.72 -13.03 12.75
C ASN A 113 -10.27 -14.17 13.68
N ALA A 114 -10.00 -15.35 13.14
CA ALA A 114 -9.51 -16.48 13.94
C ALA A 114 -8.02 -16.35 14.32
N ILE A 115 -7.22 -15.68 13.50
CA ILE A 115 -5.75 -15.56 13.69
C ILE A 115 -5.39 -14.31 14.48
N ILE A 116 -6.05 -13.19 14.22
CA ILE A 116 -5.80 -11.93 14.91
C ILE A 116 -6.74 -11.86 16.12
N PRO A 117 -6.24 -11.99 17.36
CA PRO A 117 -7.08 -11.83 18.53
C PRO A 117 -7.74 -10.45 18.51
N LEU A 118 -9.06 -10.40 18.54
CA LEU A 118 -9.84 -9.14 18.58
C LEU A 118 -9.41 -8.21 19.73
N ASN A 119 -8.85 -8.78 20.78
CA ASN A 119 -8.30 -8.06 21.92
C ASN A 119 -6.78 -7.96 21.81
N GLY A 120 -6.28 -6.82 21.31
CA GLY A 120 -4.85 -6.50 21.29
C GLY A 120 -4.19 -6.51 19.93
N SER A 121 -4.94 -6.69 18.86
CA SER A 121 -4.41 -6.47 17.51
C SER A 121 -4.09 -4.98 17.31
N ARG A 122 -3.02 -4.70 16.57
CA ARG A 122 -2.66 -3.35 16.12
C ARG A 122 -3.83 -2.66 15.38
N ASN A 123 -4.71 -3.42 14.80
CA ASN A 123 -5.85 -2.98 14.00
C ASN A 123 -7.04 -2.48 14.82
N GLY A 124 -6.91 -2.42 16.15
CA GLY A 124 -7.77 -1.63 17.02
C GLY A 124 -9.24 -2.05 17.15
N ALA A 125 -9.61 -3.23 16.68
CA ALA A 125 -10.98 -3.75 16.77
C ALA A 125 -11.38 -4.16 18.20
N LYS A 126 -11.02 -3.36 19.20
CA LYS A 126 -11.35 -3.62 20.60
C LYS A 126 -12.87 -3.64 20.78
N GLY A 127 -13.40 -4.86 20.99
CA GLY A 127 -14.77 -5.04 21.45
C GLY A 127 -15.86 -4.81 20.39
N GLN A 128 -15.53 -4.81 19.09
CA GLN A 128 -16.55 -4.71 18.05
C GLN A 128 -17.09 -6.09 17.68
N GLU A 129 -18.36 -6.29 17.92
CA GLU A 129 -19.15 -7.29 17.23
C GLU A 129 -19.56 -6.73 15.86
N PHE A 130 -18.71 -6.89 14.86
CA PHE A 130 -19.02 -6.54 13.48
C PHE A 130 -18.99 -7.81 12.63
N ASP A 131 -20.03 -8.00 11.83
CA ASP A 131 -20.12 -9.08 10.85
C ASP A 131 -20.34 -8.43 9.49
N GLY A 132 -19.23 -8.23 8.78
CA GLY A 132 -19.19 -7.53 7.50
C GLY A 132 -18.96 -8.46 6.33
N GLY A 133 -18.17 -7.98 5.38
CA GLY A 133 -17.79 -8.71 4.18
C GLY A 133 -18.64 -8.36 2.97
N PHE A 134 -18.18 -8.80 1.80
CA PHE A 134 -18.90 -8.59 0.56
C PHE A 134 -20.18 -9.42 0.48
N ASN A 135 -21.25 -8.77 0.01
CA ASN A 135 -22.37 -9.40 -0.64
C ASN A 135 -22.13 -9.28 -2.15
N ILE A 136 -21.77 -10.40 -2.79
CA ILE A 136 -21.58 -10.49 -4.25
C ILE A 136 -22.93 -10.72 -4.90
N GLY A 137 -23.29 -9.85 -5.83
CA GLY A 137 -24.51 -9.92 -6.61
C GLY A 137 -24.29 -10.68 -7.93
N ASN A 138 -24.66 -10.04 -9.03
CA ASN A 138 -24.46 -10.66 -10.34
C ASN A 138 -22.99 -10.68 -10.74
N VAL A 139 -22.53 -11.82 -11.25
CA VAL A 139 -21.21 -11.99 -11.89
C VAL A 139 -21.41 -12.43 -13.32
N SER A 140 -20.82 -11.71 -14.28
CA SER A 140 -20.88 -12.07 -15.68
C SER A 140 -19.55 -11.86 -16.40
N LEU A 141 -19.31 -12.71 -17.39
CA LEU A 141 -18.11 -12.69 -18.24
C LEU A 141 -18.48 -12.31 -19.67
N ASN A 142 -17.72 -11.40 -20.26
CA ASN A 142 -17.82 -11.04 -21.65
C ASN A 142 -16.51 -11.36 -22.37
N TYR A 143 -16.55 -12.33 -23.27
CA TYR A 143 -15.41 -12.71 -24.08
C TYR A 143 -15.29 -11.79 -25.29
N THR A 144 -14.13 -11.17 -25.46
CA THR A 144 -13.83 -10.40 -26.67
C THR A 144 -13.49 -11.36 -27.81
N THR A 145 -14.39 -11.55 -28.77
CA THR A 145 -14.07 -12.27 -30.00
C THR A 145 -13.26 -11.35 -30.90
N LEU A 146 -11.98 -11.62 -31.09
CA LEU A 146 -11.16 -11.02 -32.15
C LEU A 146 -11.79 -11.38 -33.51
N GLY A 147 -12.71 -10.56 -33.98
CA GLY A 147 -13.28 -10.69 -35.32
C GLY A 147 -12.15 -10.53 -36.34
N LYS A 148 -11.97 -11.50 -37.25
CA LYS A 148 -11.09 -11.34 -38.41
C LYS A 148 -11.37 -9.99 -39.06
N LYS A 149 -10.33 -9.15 -39.19
CA LYS A 149 -10.42 -7.83 -39.86
C LYS A 149 -10.94 -8.00 -41.27
N THR A 150 -12.25 -8.02 -41.45
CA THR A 150 -12.90 -7.84 -42.73
C THR A 150 -13.31 -6.37 -42.83
N LYS A 151 -13.12 -5.76 -44.01
CA LYS A 151 -13.36 -4.34 -44.32
C LYS A 151 -14.81 -3.83 -44.13
N LYS A 152 -15.68 -4.59 -43.48
CA LYS A 152 -17.02 -4.17 -43.06
C LYS A 152 -17.07 -4.11 -41.53
N LYS A 153 -17.54 -2.98 -40.98
CA LYS A 153 -17.83 -2.81 -39.53
C LYS A 153 -18.76 -3.97 -39.08
N SER A 154 -18.19 -5.06 -38.64
CA SER A 154 -18.97 -6.10 -37.96
C SER A 154 -19.20 -5.63 -36.53
N LYS A 155 -20.43 -5.50 -36.09
CA LYS A 155 -20.79 -5.39 -34.67
C LYS A 155 -20.27 -6.64 -33.99
N SER A 156 -19.22 -6.55 -33.19
CA SER A 156 -18.77 -7.64 -32.33
C SER A 156 -19.95 -8.01 -31.42
N LYS A 157 -20.48 -9.22 -31.54
CA LYS A 157 -21.42 -9.76 -30.54
C LYS A 157 -20.58 -10.18 -29.33
N SER A 158 -20.63 -9.41 -28.24
CA SER A 158 -20.15 -9.89 -26.96
C SER A 158 -21.13 -10.92 -26.42
N LEU A 159 -20.67 -12.13 -26.14
CA LEU A 159 -21.46 -13.15 -25.47
C LEU A 159 -21.27 -12.94 -23.95
N SER A 160 -22.33 -12.51 -23.26
CA SER A 160 -22.33 -12.44 -21.80
C SER A 160 -22.71 -13.81 -21.23
N VAL A 161 -21.92 -14.33 -20.31
CA VAL A 161 -22.11 -15.63 -19.67
C VAL A 161 -22.03 -15.47 -18.17
N SER A 162 -22.97 -16.08 -17.44
CA SER A 162 -22.87 -16.20 -15.97
C SER A 162 -21.96 -17.38 -15.62
N PRO A 163 -20.79 -17.17 -15.01
CA PRO A 163 -19.86 -18.25 -14.70
C PRO A 163 -20.27 -18.99 -13.43
N ASN A 164 -19.77 -20.21 -13.27
CA ASN A 164 -19.69 -20.84 -11.97
C ASN A 164 -18.51 -20.25 -11.20
N TYR A 165 -18.73 -19.89 -9.94
CA TYR A 165 -17.67 -19.42 -9.05
C TYR A 165 -17.83 -19.97 -7.64
N GLU A 166 -16.74 -20.02 -6.91
CA GLU A 166 -16.66 -20.44 -5.51
C GLU A 166 -15.97 -19.37 -4.67
N ILE A 167 -16.55 -19.02 -3.52
CA ILE A 167 -15.94 -18.10 -2.56
C ILE A 167 -15.39 -18.91 -1.40
N THR A 168 -14.10 -18.74 -1.13
CA THR A 168 -13.41 -19.31 0.03
C THR A 168 -12.71 -18.21 0.79
N ASP A 169 -13.28 -17.82 1.93
CA ASP A 169 -12.75 -16.74 2.78
C ASP A 169 -12.61 -15.43 1.99
N THR A 170 -11.42 -14.88 1.88
CA THR A 170 -11.12 -13.62 1.16
C THR A 170 -10.81 -13.83 -0.34
N ARG A 171 -11.24 -14.92 -0.96
CA ARG A 171 -10.94 -15.24 -2.36
C ARG A 171 -12.16 -15.79 -3.10
N MET A 172 -12.25 -15.46 -4.38
CA MET A 172 -13.26 -16.03 -5.29
C MET A 172 -12.56 -16.63 -6.50
N LYS A 173 -12.83 -17.90 -6.79
CA LYS A 173 -12.39 -18.59 -8.00
C LYS A 173 -13.51 -18.61 -9.02
N ILE A 174 -13.28 -18.05 -10.21
CA ILE A 174 -14.24 -18.01 -11.32
C ILE A 174 -13.79 -19.02 -12.36
N LYS A 175 -14.62 -20.02 -12.64
CA LYS A 175 -14.37 -21.02 -13.69
C LYS A 175 -14.75 -20.45 -15.05
N LEU A 176 -13.85 -20.51 -16.01
CA LEU A 176 -14.11 -20.06 -17.37
C LEU A 176 -14.78 -21.19 -18.18
N SER A 177 -15.82 -20.85 -18.94
CA SER A 177 -16.45 -21.78 -19.86
C SER A 177 -15.60 -22.05 -21.11
N LYS A 178 -14.68 -21.16 -21.41
CA LYS A 178 -13.67 -21.24 -22.46
C LYS A 178 -12.38 -20.66 -21.89
N PRO A 179 -11.23 -21.35 -22.04
CA PRO A 179 -9.95 -20.84 -21.61
C PRO A 179 -9.67 -19.44 -22.16
N LEU A 180 -9.09 -18.57 -21.32
CA LEU A 180 -8.57 -17.28 -21.75
C LEU A 180 -7.23 -17.51 -22.45
N ALA A 181 -7.16 -17.11 -23.70
CA ALA A 181 -5.97 -17.33 -24.53
C ALA A 181 -4.73 -16.68 -23.91
N SER A 182 -3.57 -17.30 -24.14
CA SER A 182 -2.25 -16.75 -23.85
C SER A 182 -1.91 -15.54 -24.74
N ASN A 183 -0.87 -14.79 -24.37
CA ASN A 183 -0.25 -13.75 -25.20
C ASN A 183 -1.24 -12.68 -25.70
N GLY A 184 -1.99 -12.08 -24.79
CA GLY A 184 -2.91 -10.97 -25.07
C GLY A 184 -4.38 -11.34 -25.13
N GLY A 185 -4.78 -12.51 -24.60
CA GLY A 185 -6.19 -12.85 -24.42
C GLY A 185 -6.88 -11.86 -23.48
N GLU A 186 -8.05 -11.35 -23.86
CA GLU A 186 -8.81 -10.35 -23.10
C GLU A 186 -10.17 -10.89 -22.68
N ILE A 187 -10.56 -10.60 -21.44
CA ILE A 187 -11.88 -10.88 -20.90
C ILE A 187 -12.38 -9.71 -20.06
N LYS A 188 -13.69 -9.44 -20.13
CA LYS A 188 -14.35 -8.49 -19.22
C LYS A 188 -15.16 -9.22 -18.18
N ILE A 189 -14.92 -8.89 -16.92
CA ILE A 189 -15.61 -9.46 -15.76
C ILE A 189 -16.45 -8.34 -15.17
N ASN A 190 -17.77 -8.55 -15.05
CA ASN A 190 -18.65 -7.60 -14.38
C ASN A 190 -19.08 -8.20 -13.05
N ILE A 191 -18.99 -7.42 -11.98
CA ILE A 191 -19.34 -7.85 -10.62
C ILE A 191 -20.19 -6.75 -9.96
N ASP A 192 -21.37 -7.14 -9.48
CA ASP A 192 -22.15 -6.31 -8.57
C ASP A 192 -21.79 -6.67 -7.12
N PHE A 193 -21.56 -5.68 -6.29
CA PHE A 193 -21.14 -5.91 -4.90
C PHE A 193 -21.73 -4.89 -3.93
N SER A 194 -21.84 -5.27 -2.66
CA SER A 194 -22.13 -4.34 -1.59
C SER A 194 -21.50 -4.83 -0.29
N PHE A 195 -21.26 -3.90 0.63
CA PHE A 195 -20.83 -4.19 1.99
C PHE A 195 -21.21 -3.03 2.90
N THR A 196 -21.12 -3.24 4.22
CA THR A 196 -21.27 -2.19 5.23
C THR A 196 -19.91 -1.85 5.80
N SER A 197 -19.57 -0.56 5.85
CA SER A 197 -18.31 -0.09 6.43
C SER A 197 -18.34 -0.25 7.96
N PRO A 198 -17.26 -0.75 8.58
CA PRO A 198 -17.16 -0.80 10.04
C PRO A 198 -17.07 0.61 10.66
N ASP A 199 -17.44 0.73 11.93
CA ASP A 199 -17.45 1.99 12.68
C ASP A 199 -16.07 2.51 13.07
N TYR A 200 -15.05 1.67 13.03
CA TYR A 200 -13.68 2.06 13.33
C TYR A 200 -12.75 1.80 12.18
N GLY A 201 -11.55 2.39 12.30
CA GLY A 201 -10.37 1.90 11.65
C GLY A 201 -10.11 0.44 12.02
N SER A 202 -10.93 -0.44 11.52
CA SER A 202 -10.67 -1.85 11.54
C SER A 202 -9.77 -2.12 10.36
N ASP A 203 -8.51 -2.32 10.67
CA ASP A 203 -7.46 -2.53 9.69
C ASP A 203 -7.24 -1.30 8.79
N ARG A 204 -7.74 -1.25 7.59
CA ARG A 204 -7.34 -0.29 6.54
C ARG A 204 -8.39 0.78 6.23
N MET A 205 -9.59 0.60 6.71
CA MET A 205 -10.74 1.45 6.40
C MET A 205 -11.60 1.72 7.64
N GLY A 206 -12.65 2.49 7.50
CA GLY A 206 -13.64 2.69 8.56
C GLY A 206 -14.23 4.08 8.60
N VAL A 207 -14.99 4.35 9.66
CA VAL A 207 -15.71 5.59 9.87
C VAL A 207 -15.18 6.29 11.10
N LEU A 208 -14.80 7.57 10.96
CA LEU A 208 -14.46 8.46 12.07
C LEU A 208 -15.66 9.38 12.36
N GLU A 209 -16.18 9.31 13.56
CA GLU A 209 -17.18 10.28 14.05
C GLU A 209 -16.49 11.60 14.42
N THR A 210 -17.01 12.72 13.90
CA THR A 210 -16.54 14.08 14.20
C THR A 210 -17.70 15.00 14.60
N LYS A 211 -17.40 16.19 15.08
CA LYS A 211 -18.45 17.19 15.47
C LYS A 211 -19.35 17.59 14.30
N ASN A 212 -18.84 17.57 13.07
CA ASN A 212 -19.53 18.09 11.90
C ASN A 212 -19.94 17.00 10.90
N GLY A 213 -19.92 15.76 11.31
CA GLY A 213 -20.29 14.61 10.48
C GLY A 213 -19.24 13.50 10.48
N ARG A 214 -19.51 12.47 9.71
CA ARG A 214 -18.66 11.28 9.60
C ARG A 214 -17.63 11.44 8.51
N ILE A 215 -16.41 10.93 8.75
CA ILE A 215 -15.42 10.72 7.71
C ILE A 215 -15.42 9.23 7.37
N PHE A 216 -15.63 8.91 6.10
CA PHE A 216 -15.62 7.57 5.55
C PHE A 216 -14.30 7.36 4.80
N ASN A 217 -13.41 6.53 5.31
CA ASN A 217 -12.19 6.11 4.62
C ASN A 217 -12.41 4.72 4.02
N MET A 218 -12.36 4.63 2.70
CA MET A 218 -12.66 3.42 1.95
C MET A 218 -11.42 2.87 1.27
N ALA A 219 -11.02 1.67 1.69
CA ALA A 219 -9.87 0.94 1.20
C ALA A 219 -10.20 -0.55 1.06
N GLN A 220 -9.53 -1.24 0.13
CA GLN A 220 -9.79 -2.67 -0.14
C GLN A 220 -11.29 -2.94 -0.35
N TRP A 221 -11.95 -2.00 -1.02
CA TRP A 221 -13.40 -1.78 -1.04
C TRP A 221 -14.11 -2.33 -2.27
N TYR A 222 -13.38 -2.92 -3.21
CA TYR A 222 -13.90 -3.52 -4.44
C TYR A 222 -13.22 -4.88 -4.66
N PRO A 223 -13.86 -5.85 -5.34
CA PRO A 223 -13.22 -7.10 -5.73
C PRO A 223 -12.02 -6.88 -6.65
N ARG A 224 -10.86 -7.50 -6.39
CA ARG A 224 -9.60 -7.21 -7.07
C ARG A 224 -9.01 -8.46 -7.72
N MET A 225 -8.45 -8.34 -8.93
CA MET A 225 -7.74 -9.45 -9.57
C MET A 225 -6.53 -9.89 -8.73
N CYS A 226 -6.39 -11.21 -8.55
CA CYS A 226 -5.12 -11.76 -8.08
C CYS A 226 -4.06 -11.66 -9.18
N VAL A 227 -2.79 -11.49 -8.79
CA VAL A 227 -1.67 -11.52 -9.73
C VAL A 227 -1.44 -12.95 -10.22
N TYR A 228 -1.21 -13.09 -11.51
CA TYR A 228 -0.66 -14.29 -12.15
C TYR A 228 0.73 -13.94 -12.69
N ASP A 229 1.79 -14.48 -12.07
CA ASP A 229 3.17 -14.14 -12.37
C ASP A 229 4.01 -15.33 -12.86
N ASP A 230 5.22 -15.03 -13.32
CA ASP A 230 6.20 -16.02 -13.83
C ASP A 230 6.90 -16.83 -12.73
N ILE A 231 6.62 -16.56 -11.45
CA ILE A 231 7.24 -17.22 -10.29
C ILE A 231 6.35 -18.31 -9.71
N LEU A 232 5.09 -17.96 -9.37
CA LEU A 232 4.16 -18.82 -8.68
C LEU A 232 2.91 -19.16 -9.50
N GLY A 233 2.74 -18.54 -10.69
CA GLY A 233 1.46 -18.52 -11.35
C GLY A 233 0.46 -17.68 -10.54
N TRP A 234 -0.71 -18.24 -10.20
CA TRP A 234 -1.70 -17.53 -9.38
C TRP A 234 -1.24 -17.32 -7.93
N ASN A 235 -1.18 -16.06 -7.51
CA ASN A 235 -0.91 -15.65 -6.14
C ASN A 235 -2.22 -15.53 -5.37
N THR A 236 -2.54 -16.54 -4.57
CA THR A 236 -3.85 -16.71 -3.92
C THR A 236 -3.78 -16.84 -2.40
N LEU A 237 -2.77 -16.28 -1.75
CA LEU A 237 -2.75 -16.21 -0.30
C LEU A 237 -3.97 -15.43 0.20
N PRO A 238 -4.68 -15.92 1.23
CA PRO A 238 -5.80 -15.19 1.80
C PRO A 238 -5.34 -13.88 2.41
N TYR A 239 -6.21 -12.88 2.46
CA TYR A 239 -5.96 -11.67 3.22
C TYR A 239 -6.23 -11.95 4.71
N LEU A 240 -5.20 -11.86 5.54
CA LEU A 240 -5.27 -12.12 6.98
C LEU A 240 -4.96 -10.87 7.83
N GLY A 241 -4.72 -9.74 7.18
CA GLY A 241 -4.48 -8.44 7.81
C GLY A 241 -3.02 -8.00 7.88
N ALA A 242 -2.04 -8.91 8.00
CA ALA A 242 -0.63 -8.55 8.13
C ALA A 242 0.06 -8.35 6.76
N GLY A 243 -0.18 -9.22 5.80
CA GLY A 243 0.32 -9.06 4.42
C GLY A 243 -0.59 -8.15 3.61
N GLU A 244 -0.06 -7.10 3.00
CA GLU A 244 -0.86 -6.02 2.44
C GLU A 244 -1.26 -6.25 0.99
N PHE A 245 -0.42 -5.87 0.03
CA PHE A 245 -0.81 -5.84 -1.37
C PHE A 245 0.00 -6.78 -2.24
N TYR A 246 -0.65 -7.34 -3.24
CA TYR A 246 -0.04 -7.85 -4.45
C TYR A 246 -1.10 -7.86 -5.55
N LEU A 247 -1.04 -6.87 -6.44
CA LEU A 247 -2.09 -6.55 -7.40
C LEU A 247 -1.50 -6.19 -8.75
N GLU A 248 -2.24 -6.46 -9.83
CA GLU A 248 -1.88 -6.08 -11.19
C GLU A 248 -1.98 -4.56 -11.39
N TYR A 249 -1.12 -4.01 -12.24
CA TYR A 249 -1.21 -2.63 -12.69
C TYR A 249 -2.27 -2.45 -13.79
N GLY A 250 -2.91 -1.30 -13.76
CA GLY A 250 -3.91 -0.92 -14.76
C GLY A 250 -4.36 0.52 -14.64
N THR A 251 -5.43 0.81 -15.35
CA THR A 251 -6.14 2.09 -15.30
C THR A 251 -7.42 1.94 -14.51
N PHE A 252 -7.73 2.93 -13.68
CA PHE A 252 -8.97 2.98 -12.92
C PHE A 252 -9.77 4.22 -13.30
N ASP A 253 -11.01 4.00 -13.74
CA ASP A 253 -12.06 5.00 -13.89
C ASP A 253 -13.10 4.78 -12.78
N ILE A 254 -13.26 5.77 -11.88
CA ILE A 254 -14.02 5.59 -10.64
C ILE A 254 -15.10 6.67 -10.55
N HIS A 255 -16.35 6.26 -10.41
CA HIS A 255 -17.49 7.15 -10.21
C HIS A 255 -18.09 6.93 -8.81
N ILE A 256 -18.01 7.94 -7.94
CA ILE A 256 -18.44 7.88 -6.55
C ILE A 256 -19.65 8.79 -6.36
N ASN A 257 -20.80 8.21 -6.04
CA ASN A 257 -22.05 8.93 -5.78
C ASN A 257 -22.29 9.06 -4.26
N VAL A 258 -22.35 10.29 -3.77
CA VAL A 258 -22.50 10.60 -2.35
C VAL A 258 -23.53 11.73 -2.14
N PRO A 259 -24.03 11.96 -0.89
CA PRO A 259 -24.82 13.14 -0.58
C PRO A 259 -24.12 14.43 -0.99
N LYS A 260 -24.88 15.47 -1.39
CA LYS A 260 -24.33 16.73 -1.94
C LYS A 260 -23.43 17.51 -0.98
N ASP A 261 -23.63 17.34 0.33
CA ASP A 261 -22.87 18.00 1.39
C ASP A 261 -21.48 17.38 1.59
N HIS A 262 -21.24 16.19 1.08
CA HIS A 262 -19.93 15.55 1.13
C HIS A 262 -18.93 16.15 0.12
N LEU A 263 -17.68 16.31 0.56
CA LEU A 263 -16.50 16.36 -0.31
C LEU A 263 -15.96 14.96 -0.47
N VAL A 264 -15.48 14.65 -1.68
CA VAL A 264 -14.82 13.37 -1.97
C VAL A 264 -13.39 13.61 -2.44
N VAL A 265 -12.47 12.83 -1.93
CA VAL A 265 -11.10 12.70 -2.43
C VAL A 265 -10.84 11.24 -2.76
N CYS A 266 -10.04 11.01 -3.83
CA CYS A 266 -9.79 9.66 -4.34
C CYS A 266 -8.44 9.59 -5.02
N SER A 267 -7.87 8.40 -5.12
CA SER A 267 -6.71 8.13 -5.98
C SER A 267 -6.87 8.75 -7.36
N GLY A 268 -5.84 9.44 -7.85
CA GLY A 268 -5.81 10.02 -9.18
C GLY A 268 -6.35 11.43 -9.32
N GLY A 269 -6.77 11.79 -10.54
CA GLY A 269 -7.26 13.13 -10.90
C GLY A 269 -8.76 13.20 -11.00
N LEU A 270 -9.36 14.27 -10.46
CA LEU A 270 -10.78 14.57 -10.60
C LEU A 270 -11.09 15.06 -12.01
N LEU A 271 -12.07 14.44 -12.68
CA LEU A 271 -12.42 14.70 -14.08
C LEU A 271 -13.55 15.72 -14.26
N ASN A 272 -14.39 15.93 -13.23
CA ASN A 272 -15.57 16.79 -13.31
C ASN A 272 -15.66 17.84 -12.18
N PRO A 273 -14.60 18.64 -11.96
CA PRO A 273 -14.55 19.60 -10.85
C PRO A 273 -15.68 20.64 -10.91
N GLU A 274 -16.12 21.05 -12.09
CA GLU A 274 -17.19 22.04 -12.28
C GLU A 274 -18.58 21.54 -11.82
N GLU A 275 -18.78 20.21 -11.76
CA GLU A 275 -20.02 19.61 -11.33
C GLU A 275 -20.12 19.47 -9.79
N VAL A 276 -18.97 19.43 -9.09
CA VAL A 276 -18.87 19.00 -7.68
C VAL A 276 -18.28 20.05 -6.75
N TYR A 277 -17.64 21.09 -7.28
CA TYR A 277 -17.13 22.22 -6.51
C TYR A 277 -17.94 23.49 -6.77
N THR A 278 -17.94 24.40 -5.81
CA THR A 278 -18.46 25.76 -5.99
C THR A 278 -17.48 26.61 -6.80
N ALA A 279 -17.95 27.73 -7.39
CA ALA A 279 -17.09 28.64 -8.13
C ALA A 279 -15.93 29.19 -7.27
N LYS A 280 -16.17 29.42 -5.96
CA LYS A 280 -15.12 29.84 -5.01
C LYS A 280 -14.05 28.76 -4.85
N GLN A 281 -14.45 27.50 -4.63
CA GLN A 281 -13.53 26.38 -4.49
C GLN A 281 -12.70 26.16 -5.75
N LEU A 282 -13.33 26.23 -6.93
CA LEU A 282 -12.62 26.17 -8.23
C LEU A 282 -11.57 27.27 -8.39
N ASN A 283 -11.90 28.50 -7.98
CA ASN A 283 -10.95 29.60 -8.02
C ASN A 283 -9.77 29.37 -7.06
N ASN A 284 -10.04 28.91 -5.84
CA ASN A 284 -9.01 28.61 -4.86
C ASN A 284 -8.11 27.44 -5.32
N LEU A 285 -8.65 26.40 -5.95
CA LEU A 285 -7.87 25.31 -6.56
C LEU A 285 -6.95 25.82 -7.67
N LYS A 286 -7.43 26.77 -8.52
CA LYS A 286 -6.59 27.42 -9.54
C LYS A 286 -5.47 28.25 -8.92
N GLN A 287 -5.68 28.85 -7.76
CA GLN A 287 -4.63 29.55 -6.99
C GLN A 287 -3.64 28.56 -6.39
N ALA A 288 -4.13 27.50 -5.73
CA ALA A 288 -3.29 26.45 -5.16
C ALA A 288 -2.36 25.80 -6.18
N ALA A 289 -2.84 25.57 -7.41
CA ALA A 289 -2.05 25.02 -8.50
C ALA A 289 -0.86 25.90 -8.95
N LYS A 290 -0.76 27.14 -8.42
CA LYS A 290 0.32 28.09 -8.71
C LYS A 290 1.06 28.52 -7.45
N SER A 291 0.62 28.09 -6.27
CA SER A 291 1.16 28.52 -4.99
C SER A 291 2.06 27.46 -4.38
N ASP A 292 3.22 27.86 -3.90
CA ASP A 292 4.08 27.02 -3.07
C ASP A 292 3.58 26.94 -1.63
N GLU A 293 2.80 27.95 -1.21
CA GLU A 293 2.17 28.02 0.09
C GLU A 293 0.80 27.36 0.07
N THR A 294 0.38 26.81 1.20
CA THR A 294 -0.93 26.19 1.37
C THR A 294 -2.07 27.20 1.15
N VAL A 295 -3.00 26.86 0.26
CA VAL A 295 -4.22 27.62 -0.03
C VAL A 295 -5.42 26.87 0.49
N ILE A 296 -6.26 27.54 1.30
CA ILE A 296 -7.48 26.95 1.83
C ILE A 296 -8.55 26.92 0.74
N ILE A 297 -9.03 25.73 0.41
CA ILE A 297 -10.09 25.49 -0.57
C ILE A 297 -11.47 25.56 0.10
N ARG A 298 -11.60 24.94 1.28
CA ARG A 298 -12.76 25.00 2.17
C ARG A 298 -12.28 25.12 3.61
N GLY A 299 -12.54 26.25 4.25
CA GLY A 299 -12.08 26.55 5.61
C GLY A 299 -13.00 26.01 6.71
N ALA A 300 -12.52 26.03 7.95
CA ALA A 300 -13.25 25.56 9.12
C ALA A 300 -14.61 26.25 9.31
N ASN A 301 -14.70 27.54 8.99
CA ASN A 301 -15.95 28.33 9.07
C ASN A 301 -16.95 28.02 7.94
N GLU A 302 -16.53 27.27 6.94
CA GLU A 302 -17.35 26.88 5.78
C GLU A 302 -17.91 25.45 5.92
N VAL A 303 -17.39 24.65 6.85
CA VAL A 303 -17.75 23.23 7.00
C VAL A 303 -19.26 23.02 7.17
N ASN A 304 -19.91 23.88 7.96
CA ASN A 304 -21.37 23.81 8.19
C ASN A 304 -22.18 24.76 7.29
N SER A 305 -21.54 25.44 6.32
CA SER A 305 -22.23 26.36 5.42
C SER A 305 -22.78 25.61 4.20
N GLN A 306 -24.07 25.76 3.95
CA GLN A 306 -24.71 25.22 2.75
C GLN A 306 -24.12 25.83 1.48
N ASP A 307 -23.67 27.09 1.50
CA ASP A 307 -23.07 27.78 0.38
C ASP A 307 -21.69 27.20 -0.01
N SER A 308 -21.11 26.38 0.86
CA SER A 308 -19.84 25.68 0.57
C SER A 308 -20.03 24.45 -0.31
N ARG A 309 -21.27 24.15 -0.75
CA ARG A 309 -21.58 22.99 -1.60
C ARG A 309 -22.50 23.39 -2.75
N PRO A 310 -22.40 22.74 -3.93
CA PRO A 310 -23.36 22.92 -5.01
C PRO A 310 -24.79 22.56 -4.58
N GLN A 311 -25.77 23.37 -4.93
CA GLN A 311 -27.16 23.21 -4.49
C GLN A 311 -28.09 22.52 -5.49
N ALA A 312 -27.61 22.27 -6.71
CA ALA A 312 -28.44 21.86 -7.85
C ALA A 312 -29.04 20.44 -7.74
N LYS A 313 -28.46 19.56 -6.90
CA LYS A 313 -28.85 18.13 -6.77
C LYS A 313 -28.74 17.70 -5.32
N GLU A 314 -29.51 16.66 -4.93
CA GLU A 314 -29.42 16.05 -3.60
C GLU A 314 -28.17 15.17 -3.45
N ARG A 315 -27.67 14.62 -4.54
CA ARG A 315 -26.48 13.78 -4.59
C ARG A 315 -25.58 14.21 -5.73
N LEU A 316 -24.26 14.07 -5.53
CA LEU A 316 -23.24 14.39 -6.52
C LEU A 316 -22.46 13.13 -6.89
N THR A 317 -22.10 13.01 -8.16
CA THR A 317 -21.21 11.95 -8.65
C THR A 317 -19.85 12.55 -8.95
N TRP A 318 -18.85 12.10 -8.24
CA TRP A 318 -17.45 12.46 -8.40
C TRP A 318 -16.78 11.44 -9.32
N LYS A 319 -16.04 11.91 -10.33
CA LYS A 319 -15.41 11.06 -11.35
C LYS A 319 -13.90 11.23 -11.29
N PHE A 320 -13.20 10.14 -11.06
CA PHE A 320 -11.74 10.14 -10.96
C PHE A 320 -11.12 9.17 -11.96
N ARG A 321 -9.87 9.44 -12.33
CA ARG A 321 -9.07 8.54 -13.16
C ARG A 321 -7.63 8.53 -12.67
N ILE A 322 -7.05 7.33 -12.63
CA ILE A 322 -5.64 7.11 -12.37
C ILE A 322 -5.12 6.04 -13.34
N GLU A 323 -3.89 6.19 -13.80
CA GLU A 323 -3.21 5.28 -14.70
C GLU A 323 -1.96 4.71 -14.04
N ASN A 324 -1.53 3.53 -14.46
CA ASN A 324 -0.39 2.83 -13.88
C ASN A 324 -0.49 2.68 -12.35
N ALA A 325 -1.68 2.35 -11.87
CA ALA A 325 -1.94 2.10 -10.47
C ALA A 325 -2.27 0.62 -10.24
N ARG A 326 -1.99 0.13 -9.05
CA ARG A 326 -2.28 -1.26 -8.66
C ARG A 326 -3.49 -1.35 -7.72
N ASP A 327 -3.86 -0.23 -7.11
CA ASP A 327 -5.02 -0.12 -6.22
C ASP A 327 -5.57 1.31 -6.23
N VAL A 328 -6.75 1.50 -5.62
CA VAL A 328 -7.37 2.81 -5.45
C VAL A 328 -8.14 2.87 -4.13
N ALA A 329 -8.07 4.02 -3.47
CA ALA A 329 -8.82 4.32 -2.26
C ALA A 329 -9.51 5.68 -2.38
N TRP A 330 -10.49 5.93 -1.53
CA TRP A 330 -11.20 7.20 -1.49
C TRP A 330 -11.70 7.52 -0.08
N SER A 331 -11.97 8.80 0.13
CA SER A 331 -12.60 9.26 1.36
C SER A 331 -13.69 10.27 1.07
N SER A 332 -14.70 10.31 1.93
CA SER A 332 -15.87 11.17 1.78
C SER A 332 -16.36 11.70 3.12
N SER A 333 -16.67 13.01 3.19
CA SER A 333 -17.20 13.63 4.40
C SER A 333 -17.83 14.99 4.15
N SER A 334 -18.87 15.31 4.92
CA SER A 334 -19.36 16.68 5.08
C SER A 334 -18.47 17.53 6.00
N ALA A 335 -17.67 16.89 6.86
CA ALA A 335 -16.86 17.53 7.91
C ALA A 335 -15.48 18.03 7.44
N PHE A 336 -15.08 17.81 6.21
CA PHE A 336 -13.74 18.15 5.74
C PHE A 336 -13.47 19.65 5.66
N ILE A 337 -12.43 20.12 6.32
CA ILE A 337 -11.59 21.21 5.84
C ILE A 337 -10.79 20.66 4.65
N PHE A 338 -10.52 21.49 3.68
CA PHE A 338 -9.77 21.11 2.51
C PHE A 338 -8.77 22.23 2.15
N ASP A 339 -7.51 21.89 2.03
CA ASP A 339 -6.47 22.77 1.54
C ASP A 339 -5.54 22.08 0.54
N ALA A 340 -4.78 22.89 -0.23
CA ALA A 340 -3.93 22.39 -1.28
C ALA A 340 -2.77 23.34 -1.59
N ALA A 341 -1.70 22.80 -2.21
CA ALA A 341 -0.57 23.52 -2.76
C ALA A 341 -0.05 22.82 -4.02
N ARG A 342 0.71 23.50 -4.86
CA ARG A 342 1.40 22.85 -5.97
C ARG A 342 2.55 21.97 -5.47
N ILE A 343 2.83 20.91 -6.20
CA ILE A 343 4.04 20.12 -6.09
C ILE A 343 4.96 20.51 -7.27
N ASN A 344 6.23 20.78 -6.99
CA ASN A 344 7.26 21.09 -7.97
C ASN A 344 7.98 19.78 -8.36
N LEU A 345 7.62 19.21 -9.49
CA LEU A 345 8.24 18.00 -9.99
C LEU A 345 9.44 18.33 -10.90
N PRO A 346 10.51 17.50 -10.93
CA PRO A 346 11.72 17.76 -11.71
C PRO A 346 11.49 18.01 -13.20
N SER A 347 10.54 17.30 -13.81
CA SER A 347 10.19 17.49 -15.24
C SER A 347 9.37 18.75 -15.53
N GLY A 348 8.89 19.46 -14.49
CA GLY A 348 7.92 20.54 -14.62
C GLY A 348 6.47 20.07 -14.80
N LYS A 349 6.20 18.76 -14.73
CA LYS A 349 4.85 18.21 -14.69
C LYS A 349 4.10 18.78 -13.48
N LYS A 350 2.80 19.01 -13.65
CA LYS A 350 1.96 19.59 -12.59
C LYS A 350 1.36 18.49 -11.74
N ALA A 351 1.51 18.62 -10.43
CA ALA A 351 0.82 17.82 -9.43
C ALA A 351 0.42 18.71 -8.25
N MET A 352 -0.50 18.24 -7.41
CA MET A 352 -0.99 18.97 -6.26
C MET A 352 -0.87 18.15 -4.99
N ALA A 353 -0.32 18.76 -3.94
CA ALA A 353 -0.47 18.29 -2.57
C ALA A 353 -1.82 18.77 -2.05
N MET A 354 -2.57 17.87 -1.42
CA MET A 354 -3.90 18.14 -0.88
C MET A 354 -4.04 17.51 0.50
N SER A 355 -4.80 18.16 1.39
CA SER A 355 -5.14 17.58 2.69
C SER A 355 -6.60 17.81 3.02
N VAL A 356 -7.24 16.77 3.58
CA VAL A 356 -8.61 16.85 4.09
C VAL A 356 -8.68 16.30 5.52
N TYR A 357 -9.26 17.09 6.41
CA TYR A 357 -9.26 16.80 7.84
C TYR A 357 -10.42 17.49 8.57
N PRO A 358 -10.82 17.01 9.77
CA PRO A 358 -11.89 17.63 10.55
C PRO A 358 -11.38 18.88 11.30
N VAL A 359 -12.33 19.71 11.75
CA VAL A 359 -12.02 20.94 12.51
C VAL A 359 -11.27 20.66 13.82
N GLU A 360 -11.45 19.49 14.41
CA GLU A 360 -10.76 19.03 15.62
C GLU A 360 -9.25 18.88 15.42
N SER A 361 -8.83 18.64 14.18
CA SER A 361 -7.41 18.50 13.82
C SER A 361 -6.80 19.81 13.33
N ASN A 362 -7.58 20.89 13.19
CA ASN A 362 -7.15 22.16 12.60
C ASN A 362 -6.35 23.00 13.59
N SER A 363 -5.07 22.72 13.74
CA SER A 363 -4.14 23.58 14.50
C SER A 363 -2.77 23.63 13.83
N ARG A 364 -1.97 24.66 14.17
CA ARG A 364 -0.62 24.87 13.60
C ARG A 364 0.38 23.80 14.01
N ASP A 365 0.14 23.11 15.10
CA ASP A 365 0.93 21.96 15.55
C ASP A 365 0.41 20.63 15.02
N ALA A 366 -0.61 20.65 14.16
CA ALA A 366 -1.27 19.47 13.62
C ALA A 366 -1.57 19.61 12.10
N TRP A 367 -2.76 19.24 11.68
CA TRP A 367 -3.15 19.05 10.29
C TRP A 367 -3.16 20.32 9.42
N ALA A 368 -3.14 21.52 10.00
CA ALA A 368 -2.95 22.75 9.23
C ALA A 368 -1.58 22.83 8.51
N ARG A 369 -0.63 21.92 8.83
CA ARG A 369 0.66 21.74 8.13
C ARG A 369 0.69 20.51 7.22
N SER A 370 -0.39 19.73 7.16
CA SER A 370 -0.39 18.45 6.44
C SER A 370 -0.07 18.60 4.95
N THR A 371 -0.59 19.64 4.28
CA THR A 371 -0.27 19.91 2.88
C THR A 371 1.19 20.31 2.66
N GLU A 372 1.80 21.07 3.60
CA GLU A 372 3.24 21.35 3.60
C GLU A 372 4.05 20.04 3.67
N TYR A 373 3.68 19.14 4.57
CA TYR A 373 4.36 17.85 4.75
C TYR A 373 4.21 16.95 3.52
N THR A 374 3.00 16.85 2.97
CA THR A 374 2.72 16.12 1.73
C THR A 374 3.57 16.61 0.58
N LYS A 375 3.61 17.95 0.37
CA LYS A 375 4.41 18.57 -0.68
C LYS A 375 5.89 18.25 -0.52
N ALA A 376 6.43 18.47 0.67
CA ALA A 376 7.85 18.28 0.96
C ALA A 376 8.30 16.82 0.78
N SER A 377 7.50 15.87 1.24
CA SER A 377 7.74 14.43 1.07
C SER A 377 7.82 14.05 -0.41
N ILE A 378 6.79 14.41 -1.19
CA ILE A 378 6.73 14.08 -2.62
C ILE A 378 7.86 14.76 -3.42
N GLU A 379 8.18 16.02 -3.15
CA GLU A 379 9.26 16.73 -3.82
C GLU A 379 10.62 16.09 -3.51
N HIS A 380 10.88 15.74 -2.23
CA HIS A 380 12.11 15.07 -1.82
C HIS A 380 12.31 13.74 -2.56
N TYR A 381 11.32 12.86 -2.53
CA TYR A 381 11.43 11.55 -3.17
C TYR A 381 11.48 11.64 -4.70
N SER A 382 10.77 12.61 -5.29
CA SER A 382 10.81 12.86 -6.74
C SER A 382 12.18 13.29 -7.22
N GLU A 383 12.87 14.13 -6.46
CA GLU A 383 14.23 14.58 -6.77
C GLU A 383 15.27 13.47 -6.52
N LYS A 384 15.09 12.73 -5.42
CA LYS A 384 16.10 11.75 -4.96
C LYS A 384 16.06 10.44 -5.71
N TRP A 385 14.89 9.90 -6.03
CA TRP A 385 14.74 8.54 -6.52
C TRP A 385 14.12 8.45 -7.91
N SER A 386 12.86 8.83 -8.06
CA SER A 386 12.17 8.91 -9.35
C SER A 386 10.97 9.86 -9.22
N GLU A 387 10.58 10.49 -10.33
CA GLU A 387 9.52 11.47 -10.31
C GLU A 387 8.16 10.87 -9.96
N TYR A 388 7.41 11.55 -9.11
CA TYR A 388 6.04 11.19 -8.70
C TYR A 388 5.11 11.09 -9.92
N PRO A 389 4.40 9.97 -10.11
CA PRO A 389 3.68 9.73 -11.36
C PRO A 389 2.28 10.35 -11.42
N TYR A 390 1.63 10.60 -10.28
CA TYR A 390 0.21 10.91 -10.22
C TYR A 390 -0.09 12.42 -10.20
N PRO A 391 -1.31 12.86 -10.58
CA PRO A 391 -1.67 14.28 -10.64
C PRO A 391 -1.94 14.91 -9.27
N ALA A 392 -2.17 14.11 -8.24
CA ALA A 392 -2.45 14.57 -6.88
C ALA A 392 -1.84 13.62 -5.84
N ALA A 393 -1.39 14.18 -4.71
CA ALA A 393 -0.98 13.51 -3.50
C ALA A 393 -1.89 14.00 -2.37
N ILE A 394 -2.71 13.12 -1.81
CA ILE A 394 -3.80 13.50 -0.93
C ILE A 394 -3.62 12.87 0.45
N ASN A 395 -3.48 13.68 1.49
CA ASN A 395 -3.44 13.22 2.88
C ASN A 395 -4.82 13.35 3.52
N VAL A 396 -5.34 12.27 4.07
CA VAL A 396 -6.68 12.19 4.66
C VAL A 396 -6.60 11.84 6.13
N ALA A 397 -7.21 12.67 6.97
CA ALA A 397 -7.36 12.39 8.38
C ALA A 397 -8.39 11.27 8.62
N GLY A 398 -7.99 10.25 9.40
CA GLY A 398 -8.85 9.13 9.72
C GLY A 398 -8.50 8.46 11.05
N ASN A 399 -9.15 7.34 11.33
CA ASN A 399 -8.86 6.49 12.48
C ASN A 399 -7.63 5.58 12.26
N GLN A 400 -7.21 5.41 11.01
CA GLN A 400 -6.04 4.62 10.64
C GLN A 400 -4.77 5.24 11.25
N GLY A 401 -3.84 4.42 11.70
CA GLY A 401 -2.53 4.88 12.21
C GLY A 401 -1.67 5.47 11.10
N GLY A 402 -1.71 4.83 9.96
CA GLY A 402 -1.13 5.14 8.68
C GLY A 402 -1.59 4.11 7.68
N MET A 403 -1.80 4.49 6.41
CA MET A 403 -2.15 3.58 5.32
C MET A 403 -1.97 4.25 3.96
N GLU A 404 -1.30 3.58 3.07
CA GLU A 404 -0.92 4.04 1.75
C GLU A 404 -1.79 3.48 0.64
N TYR A 405 -2.06 4.33 -0.37
CA TYR A 405 -2.67 3.94 -1.65
C TYR A 405 -2.11 4.84 -2.76
N PRO A 406 -2.17 4.43 -4.04
CA PRO A 406 -1.71 5.28 -5.13
C PRO A 406 -2.37 6.66 -5.11
N GLY A 407 -1.58 7.69 -4.77
CA GLY A 407 -2.02 9.09 -4.78
C GLY A 407 -2.84 9.55 -3.58
N ILE A 408 -3.17 8.68 -2.63
CA ILE A 408 -3.94 9.03 -1.42
C ILE A 408 -3.46 8.20 -0.23
N VAL A 409 -3.32 8.84 0.93
CA VAL A 409 -2.92 8.18 2.16
C VAL A 409 -3.88 8.52 3.30
N PHE A 410 -4.05 7.59 4.24
CA PHE A 410 -4.85 7.79 5.44
C PHE A 410 -3.94 7.89 6.65
N CYS A 411 -3.99 8.99 7.38
CA CYS A 411 -3.17 9.23 8.57
C CYS A 411 -4.04 9.52 9.78
N SER A 412 -3.51 9.26 10.98
CA SER A 412 -4.26 9.51 12.20
C SER A 412 -4.63 10.98 12.36
N TRP A 413 -5.93 11.25 12.52
CA TRP A 413 -6.45 12.59 12.78
C TRP A 413 -5.90 13.25 14.06
N LYS A 414 -5.30 12.44 14.96
CA LYS A 414 -4.69 12.87 16.23
C LYS A 414 -3.21 13.21 16.11
N SER A 415 -2.56 12.85 15.00
CA SER A 415 -1.13 13.10 14.82
C SER A 415 -0.82 14.58 14.75
N LYS A 416 0.35 14.96 15.31
CA LYS A 416 0.82 16.34 15.43
C LYS A 416 2.33 16.42 15.25
N ASN A 417 2.82 17.58 14.82
CA ASN A 417 4.26 17.88 14.71
C ASN A 417 5.05 16.72 14.07
N GLU A 418 6.12 16.27 14.73
CA GLU A 418 6.97 15.18 14.31
C GLU A 418 6.19 13.89 14.00
N SER A 419 5.16 13.56 14.79
CA SER A 419 4.37 12.35 14.53
C SER A 419 3.47 12.47 13.29
N LEU A 420 3.00 13.67 12.95
CA LEU A 420 2.26 13.91 11.72
C LEU A 420 3.21 13.92 10.52
N TRP A 421 4.38 14.58 10.65
CA TRP A 421 5.42 14.49 9.62
C TRP A 421 5.79 13.03 9.35
N GLY A 422 6.16 12.29 10.39
CA GLY A 422 6.63 10.91 10.28
C GLY A 422 5.63 9.98 9.62
N VAL A 423 4.33 10.04 9.99
CA VAL A 423 3.31 9.22 9.33
C VAL A 423 3.03 9.70 7.91
N THR A 424 2.99 11.02 7.65
CA THR A 424 2.76 11.55 6.30
C THR A 424 3.90 11.16 5.36
N ASP A 425 5.14 11.33 5.79
CA ASP A 425 6.33 10.98 5.00
C ASP A 425 6.43 9.47 4.75
N HIS A 426 6.09 8.66 5.77
CA HIS A 426 6.05 7.20 5.65
C HIS A 426 5.02 6.75 4.59
N GLU A 427 3.78 7.19 4.73
CA GLU A 427 2.72 6.76 3.82
C GLU A 427 2.96 7.23 2.36
N PHE A 428 3.53 8.42 2.18
CA PHE A 428 3.90 8.87 0.83
C PHE A 428 5.17 8.21 0.30
N GLY A 429 6.09 7.76 1.13
CA GLY A 429 7.25 6.99 0.72
C GLY A 429 6.86 5.65 0.08
N HIS A 430 5.76 5.05 0.52
CA HIS A 430 5.16 3.85 -0.09
C HIS A 430 4.73 4.03 -1.55
N ILE A 431 4.63 5.25 -2.06
CA ILE A 431 4.42 5.46 -3.50
C ILE A 431 5.59 4.86 -4.31
N TRP A 432 6.80 4.87 -3.78
CA TRP A 432 7.96 4.22 -4.40
C TRP A 432 8.01 2.73 -4.11
N PHE A 433 7.72 2.34 -2.86
CA PHE A 433 7.66 0.95 -2.39
C PHE A 433 6.40 0.75 -1.54
N PRO A 434 5.35 0.05 -2.01
CA PRO A 434 5.32 -0.86 -3.16
C PRO A 434 4.56 -0.33 -4.38
N MET A 435 4.08 0.93 -4.42
CA MET A 435 3.13 1.34 -5.44
C MET A 435 3.76 1.48 -6.83
N ILE A 436 5.00 2.01 -6.94
CA ILE A 436 5.75 2.04 -8.21
C ILE A 436 6.50 0.73 -8.42
N VAL A 437 7.23 0.24 -7.41
CA VAL A 437 7.99 -1.01 -7.47
C VAL A 437 7.20 -2.10 -6.77
N GLY A 438 6.39 -2.84 -7.53
CA GLY A 438 5.31 -3.68 -7.05
C GLY A 438 5.74 -5.06 -6.52
N SER A 439 6.58 -5.10 -5.48
CA SER A 439 6.93 -6.36 -4.81
C SER A 439 5.71 -7.08 -4.21
N ASN A 440 5.84 -8.38 -4.00
CA ASN A 440 4.80 -9.21 -3.37
C ASN A 440 4.88 -9.09 -1.85
N GLU A 441 4.11 -8.19 -1.27
CA GLU A 441 4.09 -7.93 0.17
C GLU A 441 3.48 -9.08 0.99
N ARG A 442 2.62 -9.91 0.38
CA ARG A 442 2.12 -11.13 1.02
C ARG A 442 3.24 -12.12 1.37
N LEU A 443 4.39 -11.99 0.72
CA LEU A 443 5.56 -12.82 0.95
C LEU A 443 6.74 -12.01 1.50
N HIS A 444 6.89 -10.75 1.11
CA HIS A 444 8.11 -9.98 1.29
C HIS A 444 7.82 -8.55 1.83
N ALA A 445 7.07 -8.43 2.94
CA ALA A 445 6.75 -7.14 3.55
C ALA A 445 7.99 -6.28 3.86
N TRP A 446 9.16 -6.89 4.03
CA TRP A 446 10.42 -6.18 4.25
C TRP A 446 10.92 -5.38 3.03
N MET A 447 10.50 -5.73 1.81
CA MET A 447 10.83 -4.97 0.59
C MET A 447 9.95 -3.74 0.41
N ASP A 448 8.83 -3.72 1.07
CA ASP A 448 7.93 -2.60 1.18
C ASP A 448 8.35 -1.73 2.38
N GLU A 449 8.03 -2.14 3.56
CA GLU A 449 8.19 -1.41 4.82
C GLU A 449 9.64 -1.06 5.14
N GLY A 450 10.55 -2.00 4.85
CA GLY A 450 11.97 -1.81 5.13
C GLY A 450 12.64 -0.82 4.18
N PHE A 451 12.30 -0.88 2.90
CA PHE A 451 12.80 0.09 1.91
C PHE A 451 12.21 1.47 2.18
N ASN A 452 10.92 1.52 2.46
CA ASN A 452 10.25 2.75 2.83
C ASN A 452 10.84 3.37 4.11
N THR A 453 10.98 2.61 5.20
CA THR A 453 11.61 3.08 6.45
C THR A 453 13.03 3.62 6.21
N PHE A 454 13.78 3.01 5.29
CA PHE A 454 15.11 3.50 4.92
C PHE A 454 15.05 4.88 4.23
N ILE A 455 14.18 5.06 3.21
CA ILE A 455 14.08 6.34 2.51
C ILE A 455 13.49 7.45 3.40
N ASN A 456 12.58 7.11 4.32
CA ASN A 456 12.01 8.06 5.28
C ASN A 456 13.07 8.67 6.21
N SER A 457 14.10 7.91 6.59
CA SER A 457 15.19 8.46 7.41
C SER A 457 15.95 9.58 6.69
N LEU A 458 16.14 9.43 5.37
CA LEU A 458 16.83 10.42 4.53
C LEU A 458 15.95 11.66 4.31
N SER A 459 14.66 11.47 4.08
CA SER A 459 13.68 12.54 3.92
C SER A 459 13.55 13.37 5.19
N THR A 460 13.41 12.72 6.35
CA THR A 460 13.29 13.39 7.66
C THR A 460 14.54 14.20 7.99
N ASP A 461 15.73 13.70 7.66
CA ASP A 461 16.99 14.44 7.85
C ASP A 461 17.08 15.69 6.96
N ALA A 462 16.42 15.68 5.81
CA ALA A 462 16.42 16.79 4.85
C ALA A 462 15.31 17.82 5.10
N PHE A 463 14.16 17.40 5.63
CA PHE A 463 12.98 18.24 5.79
C PHE A 463 13.27 19.52 6.59
N ASN A 464 13.03 20.69 5.96
CA ASN A 464 13.27 22.02 6.57
C ASN A 464 14.65 22.17 7.25
N GLY A 465 15.69 21.59 6.65
CA GLY A 465 17.05 21.61 7.23
C GLY A 465 17.20 20.76 8.50
N GLY A 466 16.36 19.76 8.67
CA GLY A 466 16.38 18.83 9.80
C GLY A 466 15.43 19.23 10.93
N GLU A 467 14.29 19.84 10.63
CA GLU A 467 13.28 20.24 11.63
C GLU A 467 12.89 19.06 12.55
N TYR A 468 12.75 17.87 11.99
CA TYR A 468 12.40 16.63 12.70
C TYR A 468 13.53 15.60 12.65
N LYS A 469 14.76 16.06 12.50
CA LYS A 469 15.93 15.19 12.47
C LYS A 469 15.91 14.21 13.63
N GLU A 470 15.98 12.94 13.31
CA GLU A 470 15.91 11.87 14.30
C GLU A 470 17.01 12.09 15.35
N ARG A 471 16.60 12.34 16.60
CA ARG A 471 17.53 12.22 17.73
C ARG A 471 18.03 10.80 17.66
N GLN A 472 19.35 10.60 17.57
CA GLN A 472 20.00 9.30 17.49
C GLN A 472 19.23 8.31 18.35
N ARG A 473 18.34 7.52 17.71
CA ARG A 473 17.63 6.45 18.40
C ARG A 473 18.72 5.61 19.00
N ASN A 474 18.65 5.39 20.28
CA ASN A 474 19.69 4.71 21.04
C ASN A 474 19.96 3.34 20.37
N MET A 475 20.92 3.29 19.46
CA MET A 475 21.25 2.12 18.63
C MET A 475 21.53 0.89 19.50
N HIS A 476 21.98 1.09 20.75
CA HIS A 476 22.15 -0.01 21.71
C HIS A 476 20.82 -0.70 22.07
N ARG A 477 19.71 0.02 22.07
CA ARG A 477 18.40 -0.56 22.33
C ARG A 477 17.91 -1.39 21.13
N PHE A 478 18.27 -0.99 19.92
CA PHE A 478 17.95 -1.72 18.70
C PHE A 478 18.90 -2.90 18.46
N SER A 479 20.19 -2.77 18.77
CA SER A 479 21.15 -3.83 18.50
C SER A 479 20.79 -5.17 19.15
N SER A 480 20.23 -5.16 20.35
CA SER A 480 19.77 -6.38 21.03
C SER A 480 18.60 -7.08 20.32
N PHE A 481 17.76 -6.32 19.61
CA PHE A 481 16.68 -6.89 18.80
C PHE A 481 17.19 -7.39 17.45
N LEU A 482 18.13 -6.68 16.83
CA LEU A 482 18.67 -7.04 15.51
C LEU A 482 19.41 -8.39 15.52
N VAL A 483 20.05 -8.73 16.65
CA VAL A 483 20.85 -9.96 16.82
C VAL A 483 20.15 -11.03 17.69
N ASN A 484 18.86 -10.87 17.95
CA ASN A 484 18.11 -11.83 18.77
C ASN A 484 17.81 -13.08 17.95
N ASP A 485 18.39 -14.22 18.38
CA ASP A 485 18.24 -15.54 17.77
C ASP A 485 16.83 -16.16 17.90
N LYS A 486 15.97 -15.56 18.74
CA LYS A 486 14.57 -15.97 18.93
C LYS A 486 13.59 -15.27 17.99
N MET A 487 14.06 -14.40 17.14
CA MET A 487 13.26 -13.75 16.10
C MET A 487 13.25 -14.59 14.83
N GLU A 488 12.15 -14.53 14.11
CA GLU A 488 12.01 -15.11 12.79
C GLU A 488 13.00 -14.44 11.82
N PRO A 489 13.43 -15.11 10.73
CA PRO A 489 14.17 -14.46 9.66
C PRO A 489 13.38 -13.31 9.00
N VAL A 490 14.09 -12.29 8.50
CA VAL A 490 13.47 -11.15 7.76
C VAL A 490 12.64 -11.63 6.57
N ALA A 491 13.07 -12.70 5.90
CA ALA A 491 12.37 -13.27 4.74
C ALA A 491 11.11 -14.06 5.09
N THR A 492 10.71 -14.13 6.37
CA THR A 492 9.47 -14.81 6.78
C THR A 492 8.26 -14.00 6.29
N PRO A 493 7.28 -14.65 5.62
CA PRO A 493 6.05 -13.96 5.21
C PRO A 493 5.35 -13.30 6.41
N PRO A 494 4.76 -12.10 6.24
CA PRO A 494 4.19 -11.33 7.35
C PRO A 494 3.11 -12.06 8.15
N ASP A 495 2.28 -12.85 7.49
CA ASP A 495 1.24 -13.66 8.16
C ASP A 495 1.79 -14.80 9.03
N ASN A 496 3.08 -15.12 8.90
CA ASN A 496 3.77 -16.15 9.69
C ASN A 496 4.66 -15.53 10.79
N LEU A 497 4.77 -14.22 10.85
CA LEU A 497 5.49 -13.50 11.91
C LEU A 497 4.63 -13.43 13.19
N LYS A 498 5.29 -13.47 14.33
CA LYS A 498 4.64 -13.04 15.56
C LYS A 498 4.35 -11.55 15.48
N GLU A 499 3.12 -11.16 15.80
CA GLU A 499 2.65 -9.76 15.74
C GLU A 499 3.66 -8.76 16.36
N ARG A 500 4.20 -9.09 17.54
CA ARG A 500 5.20 -8.26 18.24
C ARG A 500 6.53 -8.08 17.51
N ASN A 501 6.86 -8.96 16.57
CA ASN A 501 8.13 -8.96 15.84
C ASN A 501 8.00 -8.27 14.48
N LEU A 502 6.77 -8.05 13.98
CA LEU A 502 6.51 -7.51 12.66
C LEU A 502 7.22 -6.16 12.45
N GLY A 503 7.06 -5.21 13.37
CA GLY A 503 7.71 -3.89 13.26
C GLY A 503 9.23 -3.95 13.19
N ILE A 504 9.86 -4.91 13.87
CA ILE A 504 11.32 -5.07 13.79
C ILE A 504 11.74 -5.71 12.48
N LEU A 505 11.03 -6.75 12.04
CA LEU A 505 11.47 -7.60 10.93
C LEU A 505 11.06 -7.05 9.56
N ALA A 506 9.92 -6.39 9.46
CA ALA A 506 9.50 -5.78 8.20
C ALA A 506 10.09 -4.36 8.03
N TYR A 507 10.20 -3.55 9.08
CA TYR A 507 10.59 -2.13 9.04
C TYR A 507 12.06 -1.91 9.39
N TYR A 508 12.41 -2.09 10.66
CA TYR A 508 13.68 -1.56 11.19
C TYR A 508 14.91 -2.38 10.82
N LYS A 509 14.83 -3.71 10.81
CA LYS A 509 15.98 -4.56 10.52
C LYS A 509 16.41 -4.48 9.06
N PRO A 510 15.52 -4.55 8.06
CA PRO A 510 15.91 -4.33 6.67
C PRO A 510 16.38 -2.89 6.41
N SER A 511 15.73 -1.87 7.00
CA SER A 511 16.20 -0.48 6.91
C SER A 511 17.61 -0.29 7.46
N ALA A 512 17.93 -0.91 8.61
CA ALA A 512 19.27 -0.89 9.17
C ALA A 512 20.29 -1.57 8.23
N GLY A 513 19.91 -2.69 7.59
CA GLY A 513 20.74 -3.36 6.59
C GLY A 513 21.05 -2.47 5.39
N LEU A 514 20.06 -1.79 4.84
CA LEU A 514 20.24 -0.83 3.74
C LEU A 514 21.10 0.36 4.16
N THR A 515 20.91 0.87 5.37
CA THR A 515 21.74 1.95 5.91
C THR A 515 23.20 1.52 6.04
N MET A 516 23.47 0.31 6.56
CA MET A 516 24.82 -0.24 6.63
C MET A 516 25.44 -0.42 5.24
N LEU A 517 24.67 -0.93 4.29
CA LEU A 517 25.11 -1.10 2.91
C LEU A 517 25.51 0.24 2.29
N ARG A 518 24.67 1.26 2.48
CA ARG A 518 24.89 2.62 1.96
C ARG A 518 26.03 3.38 2.64
N GLU A 519 26.05 3.41 3.98
CA GLU A 519 26.97 4.28 4.72
C GLU A 519 28.36 3.65 4.94
N HIS A 520 28.46 2.31 5.00
CA HIS A 520 29.67 1.63 5.44
C HIS A 520 30.26 0.63 4.44
N ILE A 521 29.48 0.09 3.52
CA ILE A 521 29.96 -0.97 2.61
C ILE A 521 30.19 -0.43 1.20
N LEU A 522 29.15 0.10 0.54
CA LEU A 522 29.25 0.58 -0.85
C LEU A 522 29.67 2.05 -0.94
N GLY A 523 29.29 2.87 0.05
CA GLY A 523 29.31 4.32 -0.03
C GLY A 523 28.03 4.87 -0.67
N LYS A 524 27.72 6.12 -0.35
CA LYS A 524 26.44 6.77 -0.69
C LYS A 524 26.20 6.83 -2.20
N GLU A 525 27.19 7.24 -2.97
CA GLU A 525 27.06 7.44 -4.41
C GLU A 525 26.72 6.12 -5.13
N ARG A 526 27.51 5.07 -4.88
CA ARG A 526 27.33 3.76 -5.52
C ARG A 526 26.01 3.10 -5.11
N PHE A 527 25.67 3.20 -3.82
CA PHE A 527 24.39 2.67 -3.35
C PHE A 527 23.22 3.42 -3.98
N ASP A 528 23.23 4.75 -3.93
CA ASP A 528 22.12 5.57 -4.45
C ASP A 528 21.92 5.36 -5.95
N GLU A 529 23.01 5.20 -6.73
CA GLU A 529 22.95 4.84 -8.16
C GLU A 529 22.29 3.46 -8.37
N ALA A 530 22.76 2.44 -7.65
CA ALA A 530 22.25 1.08 -7.78
C ALA A 530 20.77 0.98 -7.32
N PHE A 531 20.41 1.69 -6.26
CA PHE A 531 19.04 1.70 -5.72
C PHE A 531 18.08 2.43 -6.67
N THR A 532 18.50 3.55 -7.26
CA THR A 532 17.74 4.26 -8.29
C THR A 532 17.58 3.39 -9.54
N GLU A 533 18.62 2.70 -9.96
CA GLU A 533 18.53 1.77 -11.09
C GLU A 533 17.59 0.60 -10.80
N TYR A 534 17.53 0.09 -9.57
CA TYR A 534 16.52 -0.91 -9.18
C TYR A 534 15.10 -0.38 -9.34
N ILE A 535 14.82 0.85 -8.89
CA ILE A 535 13.51 1.49 -9.08
C ILE A 535 13.20 1.59 -10.58
N ASN A 536 14.15 2.08 -11.40
CA ASN A 536 13.95 2.24 -12.84
C ASN A 536 13.66 0.92 -13.56
N ARG A 537 14.40 -0.14 -13.23
CA ARG A 537 14.23 -1.48 -13.82
C ARG A 537 12.86 -2.07 -13.54
N TRP A 538 12.37 -1.86 -12.33
CA TRP A 538 11.19 -2.54 -11.80
C TRP A 538 9.97 -1.63 -11.59
N SER A 539 10.02 -0.38 -12.03
CA SER A 539 8.84 0.50 -12.05
C SER A 539 7.68 -0.16 -12.80
N TYR A 540 6.53 -0.21 -12.11
CA TYR A 540 5.28 -0.82 -12.58
C TYR A 540 5.41 -2.31 -12.95
N LYS A 541 6.29 -3.00 -12.26
CA LYS A 541 6.54 -4.44 -12.40
C LYS A 541 6.59 -5.13 -11.04
N HIS A 542 6.72 -6.45 -11.07
CA HIS A 542 6.70 -7.31 -9.89
C HIS A 542 8.09 -7.92 -9.60
N PRO A 543 9.01 -7.19 -8.93
CA PRO A 543 10.30 -7.74 -8.57
C PRO A 543 10.22 -8.73 -7.42
N THR A 544 11.20 -9.62 -7.37
CA THR A 544 11.49 -10.50 -6.24
C THR A 544 12.70 -10.00 -5.44
N PRO A 545 12.98 -10.53 -4.24
CA PRO A 545 14.22 -10.26 -3.52
C PRO A 545 15.48 -10.49 -4.38
N ASN A 546 15.46 -11.53 -5.19
CA ASN A 546 16.60 -11.85 -6.07
C ASN A 546 16.86 -10.76 -7.11
N ASP A 547 15.82 -10.14 -7.65
CA ASP A 547 15.96 -9.06 -8.62
C ASP A 547 16.59 -7.81 -7.99
N PHE A 548 16.27 -7.54 -6.74
CA PHE A 548 16.93 -6.49 -5.96
C PHE A 548 18.41 -6.80 -5.74
N PHE A 549 18.74 -7.95 -5.17
CA PHE A 549 20.14 -8.30 -4.87
C PHE A 549 21.00 -8.32 -6.13
N ARG A 550 20.50 -8.92 -7.22
CA ARG A 550 21.21 -8.95 -8.52
C ARG A 550 21.41 -7.55 -9.11
N THR A 551 20.42 -6.66 -8.95
CA THR A 551 20.58 -5.28 -9.41
C THR A 551 21.66 -4.57 -8.61
N MET A 552 21.65 -4.69 -7.28
CA MET A 552 22.68 -4.10 -6.43
C MET A 552 24.08 -4.63 -6.79
N GLU A 553 24.25 -5.95 -6.97
CA GLU A 553 25.53 -6.54 -7.40
C GLU A 553 25.98 -6.10 -8.80
N ASN A 554 25.05 -5.92 -9.73
CA ASN A 554 25.37 -5.59 -11.11
C ASN A 554 25.76 -4.13 -11.30
N VAL A 555 25.19 -3.22 -10.52
CA VAL A 555 25.36 -1.78 -10.69
C VAL A 555 26.40 -1.20 -9.73
N SER A 556 26.45 -1.65 -8.48
CA SER A 556 27.43 -1.19 -7.49
C SER A 556 28.74 -1.98 -7.60
#